data_a9c22b7ee76ededa701cb85981ea45fb
#
_entry.id   a9c22b7ee76ededa701cb85981ea45fb
#
_cell.length_a   1.000
_cell.length_b   1.000
_cell.length_c   1.000
_cell.angle_alpha   90.00
_cell.angle_beta   90.00
_cell.angle_gamma   90.00
#
_symmetry.space_group_name_H-M   'P 1'
#
loop_
_entity.id
_entity.type
_entity.pdbx_description
1 polymer ?
#
loop_
_entity_poly.entity_id
_entity_poly.type
_entity_poly.pdbx_seq_one_letter_code
_entity_poly.pdbx_strand_id
1 'polypeptide(L)'
;MGPDEFITLPVRDLERSRRFYTRLGWSLHPSSFRGSGSGTVLIREGEHAMVLSEDRHRHLVGPGTPGTPADASVVNALSVDSHDEVDAVVDRALRAGGTEVDAQDYGFLRSRCFRDPDGHQWEILWVDPAAATRHPAHPQR
;
A
#
# COMPACT_ATOMS: atom_id res chain seq x y z
N MET A 1 11.38 -5.57 -17.68
CA MET A 1 11.71 -5.64 -16.36
C MET A 1 12.40 -4.42 -15.87
N GLY A 2 11.76 -3.54 -15.21
CA GLY A 2 12.38 -2.42 -14.58
C GLY A 2 12.94 -2.78 -13.23
N PRO A 3 13.57 -1.83 -12.55
CA PRO A 3 14.00 -2.06 -11.18
C PRO A 3 12.79 -2.27 -10.26
N ASP A 4 13.02 -3.01 -9.20
CA ASP A 4 12.01 -3.19 -8.19
C ASP A 4 11.78 -1.89 -7.44
N GLU A 5 10.55 -1.69 -7.01
CA GLU A 5 10.20 -0.53 -6.21
C GLU A 5 9.86 -0.98 -4.80
N PHE A 6 10.36 -0.22 -3.82
CA PHE A 6 10.13 -0.52 -2.42
C PHE A 6 9.50 0.68 -1.73
N ILE A 7 8.45 0.41 -0.99
CA ILE A 7 7.80 1.40 -0.13
C ILE A 7 8.24 1.08 1.29
N THR A 8 8.53 2.08 2.10
CA THR A 8 8.96 1.86 3.47
C THR A 8 7.85 2.28 4.42
N LEU A 9 7.47 1.37 5.31
CA LEU A 9 6.36 1.58 6.24
C LEU A 9 6.83 1.35 7.67
N PRO A 10 7.01 2.41 8.46
CA PRO A 10 7.29 2.22 9.88
C PRO A 10 6.04 1.76 10.63
N VAL A 11 6.20 0.78 11.49
CA VAL A 11 5.06 0.21 12.21
C VAL A 11 5.40 0.04 13.68
N ARG A 12 4.36 0.06 14.51
CA ARG A 12 4.54 -0.11 15.95
C ARG A 12 4.64 -1.57 16.35
N ASP A 13 3.99 -2.46 15.62
CA ASP A 13 3.95 -3.87 15.97
C ASP A 13 4.16 -4.67 14.68
N LEU A 14 5.38 -5.18 14.52
CA LEU A 14 5.76 -5.87 13.30
C LEU A 14 4.92 -7.13 13.07
N GLU A 15 4.60 -7.85 14.13
CA GLU A 15 3.82 -9.07 14.00
C GLU A 15 2.38 -8.75 13.58
N ARG A 16 1.82 -7.66 14.10
CA ARG A 16 0.49 -7.24 13.69
C ARG A 16 0.46 -6.89 12.21
N SER A 17 1.50 -6.19 11.73
CA SER A 17 1.59 -5.85 10.32
C SER A 17 1.74 -7.09 9.46
N ARG A 18 2.55 -8.04 9.92
CA ARG A 18 2.72 -9.30 9.18
C ARG A 18 1.36 -9.99 9.00
N ARG A 19 0.59 -10.07 10.08
CA ARG A 19 -0.72 -10.71 10.01
C ARG A 19 -1.67 -9.95 9.09
N PHE A 20 -1.64 -8.62 9.17
CA PHE A 20 -2.51 -7.81 8.34
C PHE A 20 -2.25 -8.05 6.86
N TYR A 21 -1.00 -7.93 6.45
CA TYR A 21 -0.69 -8.04 5.02
C TYR A 21 -0.81 -9.48 4.52
N THR A 22 -0.59 -10.45 5.37
CA THR A 22 -0.84 -11.84 5.01
C THR A 22 -2.33 -12.07 4.75
N ARG A 23 -3.18 -11.54 5.62
CA ARG A 23 -4.63 -11.70 5.46
C ARG A 23 -5.15 -10.91 4.26
N LEU A 24 -4.47 -9.81 3.95
CA LEU A 24 -4.82 -9.05 2.76
C LEU A 24 -4.56 -9.86 1.49
N GLY A 25 -3.70 -10.84 1.58
CA GLY A 25 -3.42 -11.71 0.44
C GLY A 25 -2.08 -11.46 -0.22
N TRP A 26 -1.29 -10.55 0.33
CA TRP A 26 0.04 -10.31 -0.22
C TRP A 26 1.03 -11.31 0.37
N SER A 27 2.10 -11.56 -0.34
CA SER A 27 3.08 -12.56 0.05
C SER A 27 4.18 -11.96 0.90
N LEU A 28 4.78 -12.78 1.75
CA LEU A 28 5.91 -12.35 2.55
C LEU A 28 7.18 -12.94 1.96
N HIS A 29 8.25 -12.15 1.98
CA HIS A 29 9.54 -12.68 1.60
C HIS A 29 9.93 -13.77 2.60
N PRO A 30 10.41 -14.94 2.13
CA PRO A 30 10.60 -16.09 3.02
C PRO A 30 11.53 -15.85 4.19
N SER A 31 12.52 -14.99 4.06
CA SER A 31 13.49 -14.79 5.14
C SER A 31 13.22 -13.56 5.97
N SER A 32 12.09 -12.89 5.76
CA SER A 32 11.82 -11.68 6.50
C SER A 32 11.01 -11.95 7.77
N PHE A 33 10.85 -10.95 8.60
CA PHE A 33 10.13 -11.03 9.86
C PHE A 33 10.78 -11.99 10.85
N ARG A 34 12.11 -12.06 10.82
CA ARG A 34 12.82 -13.00 11.69
C ARG A 34 13.72 -12.28 12.68
N GLY A 35 13.15 -11.32 13.41
CA GLY A 35 13.89 -10.73 14.52
C GLY A 35 14.81 -9.60 14.15
N SER A 36 14.81 -9.16 12.91
CA SER A 36 15.67 -8.07 12.48
C SER A 36 15.02 -6.71 12.57
N GLY A 37 13.79 -6.64 13.03
CA GLY A 37 13.05 -5.38 13.08
C GLY A 37 12.48 -4.97 11.75
N SER A 38 12.45 -5.88 10.79
CA SER A 38 11.92 -5.56 9.47
C SER A 38 11.34 -6.79 8.80
N GLY A 39 10.52 -6.56 7.82
CA GLY A 39 9.99 -7.61 6.97
C GLY A 39 9.69 -7.04 5.60
N THR A 40 9.65 -7.90 4.62
CA THR A 40 9.35 -7.49 3.25
C THR A 40 8.08 -8.17 2.79
N VAL A 41 7.16 -7.36 2.30
CA VAL A 41 5.90 -7.84 1.75
C VAL A 41 5.97 -7.66 0.25
N LEU A 42 5.68 -8.72 -0.48
CA LEU A 42 5.62 -8.69 -1.94
C LEU A 42 4.19 -8.38 -2.34
N ILE A 43 3.97 -7.20 -2.90
CA ILE A 43 2.64 -6.79 -3.33
C ILE A 43 2.33 -7.46 -4.66
N ARG A 44 3.24 -7.33 -5.60
CA ARG A 44 3.20 -8.01 -6.88
C ARG A 44 4.59 -7.91 -7.47
N GLU A 45 4.79 -8.55 -8.61
CA GLU A 45 6.11 -8.56 -9.22
C GLU A 45 6.64 -7.14 -9.37
N GLY A 46 7.81 -6.90 -8.81
CA GLY A 46 8.45 -5.61 -8.89
C GLY A 46 8.03 -4.59 -7.83
N GLU A 47 7.04 -4.90 -7.02
CA GLU A 47 6.55 -3.93 -6.03
C GLU A 47 6.54 -4.56 -4.65
N HIS A 48 7.26 -3.92 -3.74
CA HIS A 48 7.46 -4.45 -2.38
C HIS A 48 7.18 -3.37 -1.35
N ALA A 49 6.76 -3.78 -0.18
CA ALA A 49 6.69 -2.90 0.97
C ALA A 49 7.64 -3.42 2.03
N MET A 50 8.52 -2.55 2.52
CA MET A 50 9.42 -2.89 3.59
C MET A 50 8.83 -2.37 4.88
N VAL A 51 8.47 -3.28 5.77
CA VAL A 51 7.84 -2.94 7.03
C VAL A 51 8.92 -2.91 8.09
N LEU A 52 9.08 -1.78 8.75
CA LEU A 52 10.15 -1.57 9.72
C LEU A 52 9.57 -1.22 11.07
N SER A 53 10.15 -1.78 12.14
CA SER A 53 9.81 -1.28 13.47
C SER A 53 10.17 0.20 13.54
N GLU A 54 9.55 0.92 14.46
CA GLU A 54 9.84 2.35 14.59
C GLU A 54 11.29 2.59 14.94
N ASP A 55 11.88 1.73 15.76
CA ASP A 55 13.30 1.85 16.06
C ASP A 55 14.17 1.70 14.83
N ARG A 56 13.87 0.68 14.03
CA ARG A 56 14.65 0.44 12.82
C ARG A 56 14.50 1.60 11.86
N HIS A 57 13.31 2.13 11.74
CA HIS A 57 13.05 3.26 10.86
C HIS A 57 13.83 4.49 11.30
N ARG A 58 13.87 4.75 12.62
CA ARG A 58 14.63 5.88 13.13
C ARG A 58 16.12 5.76 12.83
N HIS A 59 16.63 4.55 12.90
CA HIS A 59 18.03 4.32 12.53
C HIS A 59 18.29 4.66 11.08
N LEU A 60 17.33 4.33 10.23
CA LEU A 60 17.48 4.52 8.80
C LEU A 60 17.44 5.98 8.41
N VAL A 61 16.51 6.73 8.98
CA VAL A 61 16.34 8.14 8.61
C VAL A 61 17.23 9.07 9.41
N GLY A 62 17.77 8.59 10.52
CA GLY A 62 18.71 9.35 11.33
C GLY A 62 18.07 10.35 12.25
N PRO A 63 18.84 10.81 13.25
CA PRO A 63 18.34 11.82 14.18
C PRO A 63 18.17 13.14 13.48
N GLY A 64 17.29 13.96 13.96
CA GLY A 64 17.07 15.24 13.39
C GLY A 64 16.11 15.27 12.22
N THR A 65 15.76 14.12 11.70
CA THR A 65 14.69 14.05 10.74
C THR A 65 13.40 14.33 11.48
N PRO A 66 12.68 15.36 11.12
CA PRO A 66 11.42 15.62 11.80
C PRO A 66 10.60 14.36 11.76
N GLY A 67 10.16 13.91 12.90
CA GLY A 67 9.33 12.75 12.94
C GLY A 67 8.21 12.94 11.96
N THR A 68 8.16 12.11 10.96
CA THR A 68 7.07 12.17 10.02
C THR A 68 5.82 11.81 10.79
N PRO A 69 4.91 12.74 10.93
CA PRO A 69 3.71 12.39 11.67
C PRO A 69 3.03 11.21 11.03
N ALA A 70 2.43 10.39 11.83
CA ALA A 70 1.68 9.27 11.30
C ALA A 70 0.61 9.73 10.32
N ASP A 71 0.20 10.97 10.45
CA ASP A 71 -0.80 11.53 9.56
C ASP A 71 -0.19 12.24 8.36
N ALA A 72 1.09 12.07 8.14
CA ALA A 72 1.67 12.61 6.93
C ALA A 72 0.90 12.07 5.74
N SER A 73 0.64 12.96 4.81
CA SER A 73 -0.32 12.67 3.76
C SER A 73 0.26 11.86 2.63
N VAL A 74 0.95 10.80 2.93
CA VAL A 74 1.44 9.91 1.89
C VAL A 74 0.38 8.84 1.64
N VAL A 75 -0.03 8.73 0.39
CA VAL A 75 -0.95 7.68 -0.01
C VAL A 75 -0.22 6.78 -0.99
N ASN A 76 -0.22 5.50 -0.69
CA ASN A 76 0.40 4.51 -1.56
C ASN A 76 -0.67 3.99 -2.51
N ALA A 77 -0.48 4.22 -3.80
CA ALA A 77 -1.50 3.88 -4.79
C ALA A 77 -1.09 2.67 -5.59
N LEU A 78 -2.03 1.76 -5.80
CA LEU A 78 -1.84 0.57 -6.61
C LEU A 78 -2.97 0.45 -7.60
N SER A 79 -2.65 0.22 -8.86
CA SER A 79 -3.68 -0.06 -9.84
C SER A 79 -3.93 -1.55 -9.93
N VAL A 80 -5.16 -1.91 -10.22
CA VAL A 80 -5.54 -3.31 -10.41
C VAL A 80 -6.21 -3.45 -11.78
N ASP A 81 -6.47 -4.69 -12.16
CA ASP A 81 -6.85 -5.00 -13.54
C ASP A 81 -8.33 -4.91 -13.82
N SER A 82 -9.16 -4.81 -12.80
CA SER A 82 -10.61 -4.74 -13.03
C SER A 82 -11.28 -3.94 -11.93
N HIS A 83 -12.46 -3.46 -12.28
CA HIS A 83 -13.32 -2.75 -11.34
C HIS A 83 -13.58 -3.60 -10.09
N ASP A 84 -13.87 -4.89 -10.30
CA ASP A 84 -14.21 -5.76 -9.19
C ASP A 84 -13.02 -6.08 -8.31
N GLU A 85 -11.83 -6.02 -8.85
CA GLU A 85 -10.63 -6.31 -8.07
C GLU A 85 -10.37 -5.22 -7.04
N VAL A 86 -10.78 -3.97 -7.32
CA VAL A 86 -10.68 -2.93 -6.31
C VAL A 86 -11.43 -3.35 -5.05
N ASP A 87 -12.65 -3.82 -5.23
CA ASP A 87 -13.45 -4.23 -4.07
C ASP A 87 -12.88 -5.47 -3.40
N ALA A 88 -12.37 -6.42 -4.18
CA ALA A 88 -11.81 -7.64 -3.60
C ALA A 88 -10.64 -7.31 -2.69
N VAL A 89 -9.74 -6.44 -3.11
CA VAL A 89 -8.57 -6.09 -2.31
C VAL A 89 -8.98 -5.33 -1.06
N VAL A 90 -9.81 -4.31 -1.22
CA VAL A 90 -10.16 -3.47 -0.07
C VAL A 90 -11.01 -4.25 0.93
N ASP A 91 -11.93 -5.09 0.45
CA ASP A 91 -12.74 -5.89 1.38
C ASP A 91 -11.87 -6.84 2.19
N ARG A 92 -10.83 -7.42 1.58
CA ARG A 92 -9.89 -8.25 2.32
C ARG A 92 -9.14 -7.42 3.37
N ALA A 93 -8.76 -6.19 3.02
CA ALA A 93 -8.05 -5.32 3.95
C ALA A 93 -8.94 -4.99 5.15
N LEU A 94 -10.21 -4.72 4.91
CA LEU A 94 -11.13 -4.41 6.01
C LEU A 94 -11.34 -5.62 6.91
N ARG A 95 -11.44 -6.81 6.32
CA ARG A 95 -11.58 -8.03 7.12
C ARG A 95 -10.31 -8.33 7.91
N ALA A 96 -9.17 -7.86 7.43
CA ALA A 96 -7.89 -8.07 8.11
C ALA A 96 -7.64 -7.06 9.23
N GLY A 97 -8.50 -6.06 9.37
CA GLY A 97 -8.36 -5.08 10.43
C GLY A 97 -8.10 -3.66 9.95
N GLY A 98 -8.14 -3.43 8.66
CA GLY A 98 -7.98 -2.09 8.11
C GLY A 98 -9.26 -1.28 8.25
N THR A 99 -9.16 0.00 7.94
CA THR A 99 -10.27 0.94 8.03
C THR A 99 -10.48 1.60 6.68
N GLU A 100 -11.70 1.64 6.20
CA GLU A 100 -11.98 2.31 4.94
C GLU A 100 -11.98 3.82 5.13
N VAL A 101 -11.39 4.54 4.17
CA VAL A 101 -11.26 5.98 4.25
C VAL A 101 -12.16 6.67 3.24
N ASP A 102 -12.18 6.17 2.01
CA ASP A 102 -12.88 6.85 0.92
C ASP A 102 -13.16 5.86 -0.19
N ALA A 103 -14.16 6.17 -1.00
CA ALA A 103 -14.51 5.36 -2.15
C ALA A 103 -15.12 6.24 -3.22
N GLN A 104 -14.75 6.00 -4.48
CA GLN A 104 -15.31 6.74 -5.62
C GLN A 104 -15.53 5.77 -6.77
N ASP A 105 -16.60 6.02 -7.51
CA ASP A 105 -16.92 5.19 -8.65
C ASP A 105 -17.54 6.09 -9.72
N TYR A 106 -16.77 6.32 -10.79
CA TYR A 106 -17.23 7.15 -11.91
C TYR A 106 -17.54 6.32 -13.14
N GLY A 107 -17.61 4.99 -12.97
CA GLY A 107 -17.83 4.10 -14.09
C GLY A 107 -16.54 3.75 -14.80
N PHE A 108 -15.81 4.74 -15.26
CA PHE A 108 -14.52 4.50 -15.91
C PHE A 108 -13.36 4.47 -14.91
N LEU A 109 -13.61 4.83 -13.68
CA LEU A 109 -12.61 4.82 -12.63
C LEU A 109 -13.25 4.36 -11.33
N ARG A 110 -12.66 3.37 -10.72
CA ARG A 110 -13.08 2.89 -9.40
C ARG A 110 -11.90 3.03 -8.47
N SER A 111 -12.11 3.68 -7.34
CA SER A 111 -11.06 3.89 -6.35
C SER A 111 -11.62 3.69 -4.96
N ARG A 112 -10.87 3.00 -4.12
CA ARG A 112 -11.17 2.86 -2.71
C ARG A 112 -9.88 2.98 -1.92
N CYS A 113 -9.97 3.59 -0.76
CA CYS A 113 -8.82 3.79 0.10
C CYS A 113 -9.04 3.13 1.44
N PHE A 114 -7.98 2.55 1.99
CA PHE A 114 -8.04 2.00 3.35
C PHE A 114 -6.76 2.38 4.10
N ARG A 115 -6.83 2.30 5.41
CA ARG A 115 -5.66 2.45 6.27
C ARG A 115 -5.33 1.11 6.90
N ASP A 116 -4.02 0.84 6.99
CA ASP A 116 -3.58 -0.34 7.71
C ASP A 116 -3.63 -0.06 9.22
N PRO A 117 -3.29 -1.05 10.08
CA PRO A 117 -3.38 -0.83 11.54
C PRO A 117 -2.50 0.29 12.07
N ASP A 118 -1.49 0.70 11.34
CA ASP A 118 -0.62 1.80 11.76
C ASP A 118 -1.01 3.14 11.14
N GLY A 119 -2.07 3.16 10.33
CA GLY A 119 -2.55 4.38 9.71
C GLY A 119 -1.98 4.66 8.34
N HIS A 120 -1.18 3.77 7.80
CA HIS A 120 -0.67 3.94 6.43
C HIS A 120 -1.82 3.79 5.45
N GLN A 121 -1.94 4.75 4.54
CA GLN A 121 -3.07 4.80 3.65
C GLN A 121 -2.72 4.22 2.28
N TRP A 122 -3.62 3.42 1.78
CA TRP A 122 -3.50 2.77 0.49
C TRP A 122 -4.70 3.11 -0.37
N GLU A 123 -4.43 3.45 -1.63
CA GLU A 123 -5.48 3.63 -2.61
C GLU A 123 -5.40 2.50 -3.62
N ILE A 124 -6.49 1.80 -3.79
CA ILE A 124 -6.59 0.74 -4.81
C ILE A 124 -7.49 1.28 -5.90
N LEU A 125 -6.99 1.30 -7.12
CA LEU A 125 -7.76 1.94 -8.19
C LEU A 125 -7.69 1.16 -9.49
N TRP A 126 -8.72 1.34 -10.26
CA TRP A 126 -8.82 0.78 -11.60
C TRP A 126 -9.32 1.88 -12.53
N VAL A 127 -8.71 1.99 -13.68
CA VAL A 127 -9.14 2.91 -14.73
C VAL A 127 -9.45 2.08 -15.96
N ASP A 128 -10.62 2.31 -16.53
CA ASP A 128 -11.03 1.59 -17.72
C ASP A 128 -10.06 1.92 -18.86
N PRO A 129 -9.37 0.92 -19.42
CA PRO A 129 -8.44 1.19 -20.52
C PRO A 129 -9.10 1.85 -21.72
N ALA A 130 -10.36 1.54 -21.97
CA ALA A 130 -11.08 2.15 -23.08
C ALA A 130 -11.28 3.63 -22.86
N ALA A 131 -11.55 4.03 -21.63
CA ALA A 131 -11.71 5.45 -21.31
C ALA A 131 -10.38 6.19 -21.46
N ALA A 132 -9.29 5.58 -21.02
CA ALA A 132 -7.99 6.18 -21.17
C ALA A 132 -7.64 6.36 -22.64
N THR A 133 -8.00 5.40 -23.45
CA THR A 133 -7.76 5.49 -24.89
C THR A 133 -8.58 6.61 -25.52
N ARG A 134 -9.79 6.82 -25.05
CA ARG A 134 -10.66 7.82 -25.62
C ARG A 134 -10.27 9.24 -25.26
N HIS A 135 -9.37 9.41 -24.31
CA HIS A 135 -8.93 10.73 -23.89
C HIS A 135 -7.42 10.88 -24.05
N PRO A 136 -6.93 10.64 -25.27
CA PRO A 136 -5.50 10.53 -25.41
C PRO A 136 -4.78 11.82 -25.16
N ALA A 137 -5.41 12.86 -25.43
CA ALA A 137 -4.68 14.03 -25.32
C ALA A 137 -5.12 14.82 -24.24
N HIS A 138 -5.49 14.63 -23.71
CA HIS A 138 -5.85 15.42 -22.87
C HIS A 138 -5.14 16.49 -22.55
N PRO A 139 -5.07 17.03 -22.97
CA PRO A 139 -4.10 17.71 -23.03
C PRO A 139 -3.72 18.68 -22.16
N GLN A 140 -3.73 18.50 -21.97
CA GLN A 140 -3.39 19.08 -21.53
C GLN A 140 -3.17 19.96 -21.46
N ARG A 141 -3.22 20.34 -21.20
CA ARG A 141 -3.20 21.00 -21.07
C ARG A 141 -2.72 21.32 -20.61
#